data_77164cf39188165c8a8e3358e564e688
#
_entry.id   77164cf39188165c8a8e3358e564e688
#
_cell.length_a   1.000
_cell.length_b   1.000
_cell.length_c   1.000
_cell.angle_alpha   90.00
_cell.angle_beta   90.00
_cell.angle_gamma   90.00
#
_symmetry.space_group_name_H-M   'P 1'
#
loop_
_entity.id
_entity.type
_entity.pdbx_description
1 polymer ?
#
loop_
_entity_poly.entity_id
_entity_poly.type
_entity_poly.pdbx_seq_one_letter_code
_entity_poly.pdbx_strand_id
1 'polypeptide(L)'
;EIPLRLVGSEMCIRDSYITGQFRSFNRHEEHKNRLVLSVFAREFELVEQFEEENAANQIFLDGFICKESVYRKTPLGREIADLLVAVNRSYGKSDYIPCICWGRNARFASGFEVGSHVQIWGRIQSREYVKKVSETQVEQRVAYEVSVSKIEFLE
;
A
#
# COMPACT_ATOMS: atom_id res chain seq x y z
N GLU A 1 -0.22 11.06 -1.27
CA GLU A 1 -0.19 11.74 -2.58
C GLU A 1 0.29 10.76 -3.65
N ILE A 2 -0.48 10.58 -4.70
CA ILE A 2 -0.15 9.68 -5.81
C ILE A 2 -0.28 10.47 -7.11
N PRO A 3 0.82 10.64 -7.90
CA PRO A 3 0.70 11.25 -9.20
C PRO A 3 0.00 10.28 -10.15
N LEU A 4 -1.05 10.74 -10.78
CA LEU A 4 -1.76 10.01 -11.82
C LEU A 4 -1.23 10.46 -13.17
N ARG A 5 -0.48 9.61 -13.83
CA ARG A 5 0.02 9.84 -15.16
C ARG A 5 -0.82 9.07 -16.17
N LEU A 6 -1.50 9.79 -17.03
CA LEU A 6 -2.20 9.18 -18.17
C LEU A 6 -1.18 8.87 -19.26
N VAL A 7 -0.80 7.60 -19.38
CA VAL A 7 0.07 7.11 -20.44
C VAL A 7 -0.80 6.68 -21.61
N GLY A 8 -0.87 7.50 -22.62
CA GLY A 8 -1.50 7.21 -23.90
C GLY A 8 -0.89 8.10 -24.95
N SER A 9 -0.82 7.62 -26.20
CA SER A 9 -0.26 8.32 -27.35
C SER A 9 -0.37 9.84 -27.28
N GLU A 10 0.58 10.56 -27.77
CA GLU A 10 0.62 12.01 -28.12
C GLU A 10 -0.11 13.04 -27.22
N MET A 11 -0.96 12.58 -26.28
CA MET A 11 -1.86 13.43 -25.49
C MET A 11 -1.47 13.56 -24.00
N CYS A 12 -0.37 12.95 -23.56
CA CYS A 12 0.12 13.10 -22.18
C CYS A 12 0.87 14.42 -22.00
N ILE A 13 0.18 15.53 -22.23
CA ILE A 13 0.74 16.86 -22.08
C ILE A 13 0.64 17.35 -20.62
N ARG A 14 -0.17 16.66 -19.78
CA ARG A 14 -0.46 17.11 -18.43
C ARG A 14 -0.45 15.95 -17.45
N ASP A 15 0.27 16.12 -16.37
CA ASP A 15 0.24 15.24 -15.20
C ASP A 15 -0.76 15.78 -14.17
N SER A 16 -1.30 14.89 -13.34
CA SER A 16 -2.19 15.27 -12.27
C SER A 16 -1.53 15.04 -10.92
N TYR A 17 -1.68 15.99 -10.03
CA TYR A 17 -1.26 15.89 -8.64
C TYR A 17 -2.49 15.75 -7.76
N ILE A 18 -2.55 14.68 -6.99
CA ILE A 18 -3.72 14.37 -6.15
C ILE A 18 -3.29 14.27 -4.70
N THR A 19 -4.02 14.98 -3.84
CA THR A 19 -3.92 14.86 -2.40
C THR A 19 -5.22 14.32 -1.86
N GLY A 20 -5.15 13.32 -0.99
CA GLY A 20 -6.36 12.72 -0.44
C GLY A 20 -6.08 11.67 0.60
N GLN A 21 -7.10 10.88 0.89
CA GLN A 21 -7.06 9.80 1.85
C GLN A 21 -6.89 8.45 1.16
N PHE A 22 -5.93 7.67 1.63
CA PHE A 22 -5.71 6.31 1.15
C PHE A 22 -6.71 5.38 1.84
N ARG A 23 -7.52 4.70 1.05
CA ARG A 23 -8.63 3.87 1.53
C ARG A 23 -8.59 2.48 0.95
N SER A 24 -9.30 1.57 1.61
CA SER A 24 -9.53 0.22 1.11
C SER A 24 -11.01 -0.12 1.13
N PHE A 25 -11.42 -1.02 0.26
CA PHE A 25 -12.73 -1.65 0.31
C PHE A 25 -12.66 -3.07 -0.22
N ASN A 26 -13.60 -3.90 0.19
CA ASN A 26 -13.71 -5.26 -0.32
C ASN A 26 -14.69 -5.28 -1.49
N ARG A 27 -14.21 -5.74 -2.62
CA ARG A 27 -15.04 -5.99 -3.80
C ARG A 27 -15.52 -7.44 -3.77
N HIS A 28 -16.82 -7.62 -3.78
CA HIS A 28 -17.42 -8.94 -3.86
C HIS A 28 -17.44 -9.42 -5.31
N GLU A 29 -16.69 -10.47 -5.59
CA GLU A 29 -16.71 -11.21 -6.86
C GLU A 29 -17.35 -12.57 -6.62
N GLU A 30 -17.86 -13.22 -7.66
CA GLU A 30 -18.75 -14.41 -7.57
C GLU A 30 -18.31 -15.51 -6.60
N HIS A 31 -17.03 -15.63 -6.23
CA HIS A 31 -16.56 -16.68 -5.31
C HIS A 31 -15.51 -16.20 -4.30
N LYS A 32 -15.19 -14.91 -4.25
CA LYS A 32 -14.17 -14.38 -3.32
C LYS A 32 -14.27 -12.89 -3.12
N ASN A 33 -13.80 -12.46 -1.98
CA ASN A 33 -13.62 -11.04 -1.69
C ASN A 33 -12.21 -10.60 -2.13
N ARG A 34 -12.13 -9.51 -2.84
CA ARG A 34 -10.87 -8.88 -3.24
C ARG A 34 -10.72 -7.54 -2.56
N LEU A 35 -9.59 -7.34 -1.88
CA LEU A 35 -9.24 -6.05 -1.31
C LEU A 35 -8.79 -5.10 -2.42
N VAL A 36 -9.45 -3.95 -2.52
CA VAL A 36 -9.13 -2.90 -3.48
C VAL A 36 -8.67 -1.68 -2.71
N LEU A 37 -7.51 -1.14 -3.10
CA LEU A 37 -6.98 0.11 -2.56
C LEU A 37 -7.37 1.26 -3.48
N SER A 38 -7.68 2.41 -2.88
CA SER A 38 -8.07 3.59 -3.63
C SER A 38 -7.58 4.86 -2.94
N VAL A 39 -7.47 5.92 -3.71
CA VAL A 39 -7.23 7.26 -3.20
C VAL A 39 -8.53 8.03 -3.28
N PHE A 40 -9.07 8.41 -2.13
CA PHE A 40 -10.18 9.32 -2.07
C PHE A 40 -9.64 10.75 -2.21
N ALA A 41 -9.72 11.28 -3.43
CA ALA A 41 -9.14 12.56 -3.76
C ALA A 41 -9.86 13.70 -3.03
N ARG A 42 -9.10 14.51 -2.31
CA ARG A 42 -9.58 15.72 -1.67
C ARG A 42 -9.25 16.96 -2.50
N GLU A 43 -8.04 16.98 -3.05
CA GLU A 43 -7.55 18.03 -3.92
C GLU A 43 -6.98 17.43 -5.19
N PHE A 44 -7.19 18.12 -6.28
CA PHE A 44 -6.74 17.70 -7.61
C PHE A 44 -6.16 18.90 -8.34
N GLU A 45 -4.94 18.77 -8.85
CA GLU A 45 -4.23 19.79 -9.58
C GLU A 45 -3.66 19.21 -10.86
N LEU A 46 -3.90 19.90 -11.99
CA LEU A 46 -3.24 19.60 -13.24
C LEU A 46 -1.91 20.35 -13.31
N VAL A 47 -0.83 19.61 -13.54
CA VAL A 47 0.52 20.17 -13.64
C VAL A 47 1.06 19.94 -15.04
N GLU A 48 1.75 20.95 -15.59
CA GLU A 48 2.28 20.86 -16.96
C GLU A 48 3.52 19.98 -17.03
N GLN A 49 4.33 19.98 -15.97
CA GLN A 49 5.50 19.13 -15.87
C GLN A 49 5.59 18.54 -14.46
N PHE A 50 5.87 17.26 -14.40
CA PHE A 50 6.18 16.60 -13.16
C PHE A 50 7.64 16.87 -12.80
N GLU A 51 7.86 17.59 -11.70
CA GLU A 51 9.18 17.77 -11.13
C GLU A 51 9.53 16.61 -10.22
N GLU A 52 10.51 15.80 -10.61
CA GLU A 52 10.91 14.60 -9.82
C GLU A 52 11.39 14.96 -8.40
N GLU A 53 11.81 16.20 -8.19
CA GLU A 53 12.24 16.68 -6.87
C GLU A 53 11.09 16.73 -5.84
N ASN A 54 9.86 16.83 -6.31
CA ASN A 54 8.68 16.73 -5.47
C ASN A 54 8.20 15.30 -5.44
N ALA A 55 8.83 14.46 -4.61
CA ALA A 55 8.42 13.08 -4.43
C ALA A 55 6.94 12.99 -4.07
N ALA A 56 6.10 12.84 -5.09
CA ALA A 56 4.65 12.93 -4.95
C ALA A 56 4.01 11.65 -4.44
N ASN A 57 4.75 10.54 -4.44
CA ASN A 57 4.27 9.27 -3.91
C ASN A 57 4.62 9.14 -2.43
N GLN A 58 3.81 9.79 -1.58
CA GLN A 58 4.01 9.78 -0.13
C GLN A 58 2.70 9.41 0.56
N ILE A 59 2.78 8.45 1.49
CA ILE A 59 1.65 7.97 2.27
C ILE A 59 2.02 8.01 3.75
N PHE A 60 1.11 8.56 4.55
CA PHE A 60 1.15 8.48 6.01
C PHE A 60 -0.07 7.70 6.50
N LEU A 61 0.17 6.72 7.37
CA LEU A 61 -0.87 5.93 8.01
C LEU A 61 -0.71 6.00 9.53
N ASP A 62 -1.81 6.20 10.21
CA ASP A 62 -1.92 6.06 11.66
C ASP A 62 -2.97 5.00 11.94
N GLY A 63 -2.57 3.88 12.50
CA GLY A 63 -3.48 2.76 12.66
C GLY A 63 -2.96 1.66 13.56
N PHE A 64 -3.62 0.51 13.48
CA PHE A 64 -3.37 -0.62 14.38
C PHE A 64 -3.03 -1.87 13.57
N ILE A 65 -2.08 -2.65 14.06
CA ILE A 65 -1.79 -3.97 13.51
C ILE A 65 -3.00 -4.86 13.76
N CYS A 66 -3.63 -5.35 12.70
CA CYS A 66 -4.85 -6.14 12.82
C CYS A 66 -4.65 -7.62 12.50
N LYS A 67 -3.47 -8.00 12.06
CA LYS A 67 -3.10 -9.37 11.77
C LYS A 67 -1.66 -9.61 12.17
N GLU A 68 -1.34 -10.81 12.63
CA GLU A 68 0.04 -11.19 12.93
C GLU A 68 0.95 -10.93 11.73
N SER A 69 2.08 -10.28 11.98
CA SER A 69 3.05 -9.97 10.94
C SER A 69 3.74 -11.23 10.43
N VAL A 70 3.96 -11.29 9.13
CA VAL A 70 4.66 -12.42 8.51
C VAL A 70 6.08 -11.99 8.15
N TYR A 71 7.04 -12.47 8.93
CA TYR A 71 8.46 -12.24 8.66
C TYR A 71 9.03 -13.36 7.80
N ARG A 72 9.80 -12.98 6.80
CA ARG A 72 10.48 -13.93 5.92
C ARG A 72 11.80 -13.35 5.38
N LYS A 73 12.71 -14.24 5.00
CA LYS A 73 13.91 -13.87 4.24
C LYS A 73 13.74 -14.29 2.78
N THR A 74 14.09 -13.42 1.86
CA THR A 74 14.17 -13.78 0.45
C THR A 74 15.38 -14.68 0.18
N PRO A 75 15.41 -15.40 -0.96
CA PRO A 75 16.59 -16.19 -1.34
C PRO A 75 17.89 -15.39 -1.42
N LEU A 76 17.79 -14.09 -1.67
CA LEU A 76 18.94 -13.17 -1.69
C LEU A 76 19.32 -12.63 -0.31
N GLY A 77 18.68 -13.11 0.76
CA GLY A 77 18.98 -12.70 2.14
C GLY A 77 18.32 -11.40 2.60
N ARG A 78 17.39 -10.86 1.83
CA ARG A 78 16.62 -9.68 2.26
C ARG A 78 15.56 -10.06 3.29
N GLU A 79 15.50 -9.29 4.35
CA GLU A 79 14.48 -9.44 5.37
C GLU A 79 13.23 -8.65 4.99
N ILE A 80 12.06 -9.29 5.08
CA ILE A 80 10.77 -8.70 4.74
C ILE A 80 9.78 -9.02 5.87
N ALA A 81 8.92 -8.05 6.20
CA ALA A 81 7.76 -8.29 7.05
C ALA A 81 6.51 -7.72 6.37
N ASP A 82 5.52 -8.59 6.20
CA ASP A 82 4.22 -8.21 5.69
C ASP A 82 3.30 -7.88 6.86
N LEU A 83 2.68 -6.70 6.82
CA LEU A 83 1.78 -6.18 7.84
C LEU A 83 0.42 -5.89 7.22
N LEU A 84 -0.63 -6.01 8.02
CA LEU A 84 -1.93 -5.48 7.69
C LEU A 84 -2.32 -4.45 8.76
N VAL A 85 -2.48 -3.20 8.33
CA VAL A 85 -2.76 -2.06 9.21
C VAL A 85 -4.21 -1.62 9.04
N ALA A 86 -4.94 -1.58 10.14
CA ALA A 86 -6.29 -1.03 10.18
C ALA A 86 -6.23 0.45 10.51
N VAL A 87 -6.71 1.29 9.60
CA VAL A 87 -6.83 2.74 9.78
C VAL A 87 -8.29 3.06 10.01
N ASN A 88 -8.62 3.57 11.18
CA ASN A 88 -9.98 3.90 11.53
C ASN A 88 -10.41 5.22 10.86
N ARG A 89 -11.57 5.17 10.21
CA ARG A 89 -12.26 6.37 9.72
C ARG A 89 -13.35 6.79 10.69
N SER A 90 -13.77 8.05 10.58
CA SER A 90 -14.98 8.53 11.23
C SER A 90 -16.16 7.61 10.89
N TYR A 91 -17.13 7.51 11.80
CA TYR A 91 -18.36 6.70 11.62
C TYR A 91 -18.17 5.16 11.63
N GLY A 92 -17.16 4.68 12.33
CA GLY A 92 -17.00 3.25 12.60
C GLY A 92 -16.54 2.39 11.42
N LYS A 93 -16.02 3.00 10.36
CA LYS A 93 -15.41 2.29 9.24
C LYS A 93 -13.90 2.22 9.40
N SER A 94 -13.30 1.15 8.90
CA SER A 94 -11.85 0.98 8.89
C SER A 94 -11.36 0.63 7.50
N ASP A 95 -10.19 1.15 7.19
CA ASP A 95 -9.46 0.76 5.98
C ASP A 95 -8.37 -0.23 6.36
N TYR A 96 -8.23 -1.31 5.61
CA TYR A 96 -7.23 -2.34 5.82
C TYR A 96 -6.16 -2.19 4.75
N ILE A 97 -4.97 -1.75 5.16
CA ILE A 97 -3.90 -1.40 4.24
C ILE A 97 -2.75 -2.41 4.38
N PRO A 98 -2.46 -3.19 3.34
CA PRO A 98 -1.28 -4.05 3.33
C PRO A 98 -0.01 -3.21 3.23
N CYS A 99 0.94 -3.50 4.09
CA CYS A 99 2.22 -2.81 4.17
C CYS A 99 3.36 -3.83 4.13
N ILE A 100 4.47 -3.44 3.54
CA ILE A 100 5.69 -4.25 3.51
C ILE A 100 6.85 -3.46 4.12
N CYS A 101 7.53 -4.08 5.07
CA CYS A 101 8.73 -3.56 5.69
C CYS A 101 9.96 -4.32 5.19
N TRP A 102 11.09 -3.63 5.10
CA TRP A 102 12.35 -4.16 4.59
C TRP A 102 13.45 -4.01 5.63
N GLY A 103 14.35 -4.98 5.70
CA GLY A 103 15.57 -4.91 6.50
C GLY A 103 15.31 -4.65 7.98
N ARG A 104 15.88 -3.59 8.50
CA ARG A 104 15.75 -3.20 9.91
C ARG A 104 14.30 -2.98 10.33
N ASN A 105 13.51 -2.35 9.48
CA ASN A 105 12.09 -2.13 9.74
C ASN A 105 11.32 -3.45 9.78
N ALA A 106 11.69 -4.44 8.96
CA ALA A 106 11.09 -5.76 8.99
C ALA A 106 11.36 -6.49 10.32
N ARG A 107 12.59 -6.43 10.81
CA ARG A 107 12.94 -7.00 12.14
C ARG A 107 12.18 -6.32 13.26
N PHE A 108 12.09 -5.01 13.22
CA PHE A 108 11.35 -4.22 14.21
C PHE A 108 9.86 -4.56 14.19
N ALA A 109 9.26 -4.59 13.01
CA ALA A 109 7.83 -4.88 12.84
C ALA A 109 7.46 -6.33 13.16
N SER A 110 8.39 -7.26 13.04
CA SER A 110 8.13 -8.67 13.34
C SER A 110 7.81 -8.93 14.82
N GLY A 111 8.18 -8.00 15.70
CA GLY A 111 7.88 -8.08 17.13
C GLY A 111 6.55 -7.45 17.55
N PHE A 112 5.79 -6.88 16.61
CA PHE A 112 4.53 -6.22 16.94
C PHE A 112 3.41 -7.23 17.14
N GLU A 113 2.65 -7.03 18.20
CA GLU A 113 1.44 -7.81 18.47
C GLU A 113 0.24 -7.19 17.76
N VAL A 114 -0.78 -8.03 17.55
CA VAL A 114 -2.09 -7.56 17.06
C VAL A 114 -2.67 -6.57 18.05
N GLY A 115 -3.13 -5.42 17.57
CA GLY A 115 -3.60 -4.31 18.39
C GLY A 115 -2.55 -3.23 18.65
N SER A 116 -1.29 -3.45 18.27
CA SER A 116 -0.24 -2.44 18.39
C SER A 116 -0.58 -1.21 17.57
N HIS A 117 -0.45 -0.03 18.17
CA HIS A 117 -0.66 1.25 17.51
C HIS A 117 0.64 1.67 16.80
N VAL A 118 0.55 1.95 15.52
CA VAL A 118 1.71 2.29 14.70
C VAL A 118 1.43 3.51 13.83
N GLN A 119 2.49 4.27 13.56
CA GLN A 119 2.52 5.29 12.52
C GLN A 119 3.50 4.87 11.44
N ILE A 120 3.08 4.97 10.19
CA ILE A 120 3.82 4.49 9.04
C ILE A 120 3.95 5.60 8.01
N TRP A 121 5.17 5.79 7.51
CA TRP A 121 5.48 6.63 6.36
C TRP A 121 6.00 5.73 5.25
N GLY A 122 5.50 5.92 4.07
CA GLY A 122 5.91 5.11 2.94
C GLY A 122 5.35 5.61 1.61
N ARG A 123 5.33 4.72 0.65
CA ARG A 123 4.83 4.98 -0.69
C ARG A 123 4.04 3.78 -1.19
N ILE A 124 3.13 4.00 -2.13
CA ILE A 124 2.46 2.90 -2.82
C ILE A 124 3.43 2.25 -3.80
N GLN A 125 3.43 0.92 -3.85
CA GLN A 125 4.11 0.15 -4.87
C GLN A 125 3.22 -0.96 -5.39
N SER A 126 3.48 -1.40 -6.61
CA SER A 126 2.88 -2.58 -7.19
C SER A 126 3.90 -3.71 -7.24
N ARG A 127 3.41 -4.93 -7.10
CA ARG A 127 4.21 -6.14 -7.20
C ARG A 127 3.46 -7.16 -8.03
N GLU A 128 4.13 -7.68 -9.06
CA GLU A 128 3.59 -8.79 -9.83
C GLU A 128 3.87 -10.10 -9.10
N TYR A 129 2.88 -10.97 -9.09
CA TYR A 129 3.02 -12.31 -8.53
C TYR A 129 2.20 -13.30 -9.34
N VAL A 130 2.57 -14.56 -9.21
CA VAL A 130 1.95 -15.67 -9.90
C VAL A 130 1.08 -16.44 -8.92
N LYS A 131 -0.20 -16.58 -9.23
CA LYS A 131 -1.13 -17.38 -8.44
C LYS A 131 -1.49 -18.64 -9.19
N LYS A 132 -1.29 -19.77 -8.53
CA LYS A 132 -1.73 -21.07 -9.04
C LYS A 132 -3.25 -21.17 -8.83
N VAL A 133 -4.01 -21.15 -9.92
CA VAL A 133 -5.47 -21.22 -9.90
C VAL A 133 -5.95 -22.69 -9.94
N SER A 134 -5.22 -23.55 -10.65
CA SER A 134 -5.45 -24.99 -10.72
C SER A 134 -4.13 -25.70 -10.92
N GLU A 135 -4.12 -27.03 -10.94
CA GLU A 135 -2.90 -27.82 -11.18
C GLU A 135 -2.24 -27.51 -12.53
N THR A 136 -3.00 -26.99 -13.50
CA THR A 136 -2.56 -26.73 -14.87
C THR A 136 -2.57 -25.27 -15.27
N GLN A 137 -3.19 -24.39 -14.46
CA GLN A 137 -3.33 -22.95 -14.77
C GLN A 137 -2.65 -22.08 -13.73
N VAL A 138 -1.88 -21.14 -14.25
CA VAL A 138 -1.18 -20.12 -13.49
C VAL A 138 -1.64 -18.75 -13.99
N GLU A 139 -2.02 -17.86 -13.07
CA GLU A 139 -2.48 -16.54 -13.39
C GLU A 139 -1.51 -15.49 -12.85
N GLN A 140 -1.10 -14.55 -13.70
CA GLN A 140 -0.34 -13.39 -13.26
C GLN A 140 -1.28 -12.35 -12.65
N ARG A 141 -0.92 -11.86 -11.47
CA ARG A 141 -1.66 -10.83 -10.74
C ARG A 141 -0.75 -9.72 -10.27
N VAL A 142 -1.38 -8.58 -10.00
CA VAL A 142 -0.70 -7.41 -9.44
C VAL A 142 -1.28 -7.14 -8.06
N ALA A 143 -0.42 -7.04 -7.07
CA ALA A 143 -0.76 -6.58 -5.73
C ALA A 143 -0.25 -5.16 -5.51
N TYR A 144 -1.06 -4.35 -4.85
CA TYR A 144 -0.67 -3.01 -4.41
C TYR A 144 -0.49 -3.02 -2.90
N GLU A 145 0.57 -2.39 -2.45
CA GLU A 145 0.94 -2.35 -1.03
C GLU A 145 1.70 -1.07 -0.70
N VAL A 146 1.75 -0.71 0.57
CA VAL A 146 2.56 0.40 1.04
C VAL A 146 3.94 -0.11 1.40
N SER A 147 4.95 0.37 0.68
CA SER A 147 6.36 0.13 1.02
C SER A 147 6.78 1.09 2.13
N VAL A 148 7.08 0.54 3.29
CA VAL A 148 7.35 1.32 4.50
C VAL A 148 8.77 1.86 4.48
N SER A 149 8.93 3.18 4.57
CA SER A 149 10.23 3.84 4.75
C SER A 149 10.55 4.11 6.22
N LYS A 150 9.52 4.41 7.01
CA LYS A 150 9.63 4.66 8.45
C LYS A 150 8.42 4.09 9.16
N ILE A 151 8.64 3.46 10.30
CA ILE A 151 7.58 2.96 11.18
C ILE A 151 7.89 3.33 12.62
N GLU A 152 6.90 3.85 13.34
CA GLU A 152 6.98 4.16 14.75
C GLU A 152 5.91 3.39 15.50
N PHE A 153 6.29 2.85 16.65
CA PHE A 153 5.39 2.24 17.60
C PHE A 153 4.94 3.27 18.61
N LEU A 154 3.64 3.34 18.88
CA LEU A 154 3.04 4.21 19.88
C LEU A 154 2.55 3.39 21.06
N GLU A 155 2.85 3.86 22.28
CA GLU A 155 2.35 3.24 23.52
C GLU A 155 0.87 3.56 23.75
#